data_059b9637a4757c6b9fb673ea650bba1d
#
_entry.id   059b9637a4757c6b9fb673ea650bba1d
#
_cell.length_a   1.000
_cell.length_b   1.000
_cell.length_c   1.000
_cell.angle_alpha   90.00
_cell.angle_beta   90.00
_cell.angle_gamma   90.00
#
_symmetry.space_group_name_H-M   'P 1'
#
loop_
_entity.id
_entity.type
_entity.pdbx_description
1 polymer ?
#
loop_
_entity_poly.entity_id
_entity_poly.type
_entity_poly.pdbx_seq_one_letter_code
_entity_poly.pdbx_strand_id
1 'polypeptide(L)'
;MLDTQKYNALDLAQPTNFRAMLQSGELLWGTACRIPHEEAARIIATLPHHFCFIDAVSALLSFKSCEKLNGKVKEHAPLNATLLASLIKTVQYTSNGSMVPYVRIPEHSSDLVNYALNAGAGGIVRPHVQNVQQARDFVRLAKFPPLGGRSYPPMALFGRQTRTAKGRTVYDVWNEHAAVLCQIEDVEGVKNVHDIAQVPGGISGPHAIQ
;
A
#
# COMPACT_ATOMS: atom_id res chain seq x y z
N MET A 1 -1.77 14.74 -18.81
CA MET A 1 -2.40 13.65 -18.01
C MET A 1 -1.46 12.47 -18.07
N LEU A 2 -1.06 11.93 -16.91
CA LEU A 2 -0.13 10.80 -16.84
C LEU A 2 -0.69 9.60 -17.62
N ASP A 3 0.10 9.04 -18.53
CA ASP A 3 -0.23 7.77 -19.15
C ASP A 3 0.07 6.63 -18.16
N THR A 4 -0.98 6.18 -17.49
CA THR A 4 -0.85 5.12 -16.48
C THR A 4 -0.60 3.74 -17.10
N GLN A 5 -0.88 3.53 -18.38
CA GLN A 5 -0.73 2.22 -19.02
C GLN A 5 0.72 1.73 -19.00
N LYS A 6 1.70 2.62 -19.11
CA LYS A 6 3.13 2.27 -19.02
C LYS A 6 3.58 1.74 -17.65
N TYR A 7 2.78 1.98 -16.60
CA TYR A 7 3.06 1.52 -15.23
C TYR A 7 2.24 0.30 -14.84
N ASN A 8 1.22 -0.04 -15.62
CA ASN A 8 0.34 -1.16 -15.30
C ASN A 8 1.14 -2.45 -15.22
N ALA A 9 0.78 -3.26 -14.26
CA ALA A 9 1.22 -4.63 -14.22
C ALA A 9 0.71 -5.37 -15.46
N LEU A 10 1.55 -6.21 -16.02
CA LEU A 10 1.19 -7.07 -17.16
C LEU A 10 0.16 -8.13 -16.79
N ASP A 11 -0.02 -8.35 -15.50
CA ASP A 11 -0.97 -9.26 -14.88
C ASP A 11 -1.52 -8.59 -13.62
N LEU A 12 -2.84 -8.68 -13.38
CA LEU A 12 -3.49 -8.17 -12.16
C LEU A 12 -2.98 -8.82 -10.86
N ALA A 13 -2.24 -9.91 -10.96
CA ALA A 13 -1.55 -10.51 -9.82
C ALA A 13 -0.29 -9.75 -9.40
N GLN A 14 0.26 -8.90 -10.28
CA GLN A 14 1.43 -8.09 -9.97
C GLN A 14 1.00 -6.70 -9.45
N PRO A 15 1.76 -6.11 -8.52
CA PRO A 15 1.52 -4.73 -8.16
C PRO A 15 1.87 -3.82 -9.35
N THR A 16 1.04 -2.83 -9.62
CA THR A 16 1.40 -1.72 -10.50
C THR A 16 2.67 -1.06 -9.97
N ASN A 17 3.53 -0.58 -10.87
CA ASN A 17 4.77 0.11 -10.47
C ASN A 17 4.46 1.50 -9.89
N PHE A 18 3.84 1.50 -8.70
CA PHE A 18 3.44 2.72 -8.00
C PHE A 18 4.64 3.56 -7.58
N ARG A 19 5.74 2.90 -7.26
CA ARG A 19 6.99 3.59 -6.93
C ARG A 19 7.47 4.46 -8.09
N ALA A 20 7.52 3.92 -9.31
CA ALA A 20 7.91 4.71 -10.48
C ALA A 20 6.91 5.82 -10.80
N MET A 21 5.60 5.58 -10.59
CA MET A 21 4.58 6.62 -10.73
C MET A 21 4.85 7.79 -9.79
N LEU A 22 5.11 7.54 -8.51
CA LEU A 22 5.42 8.58 -7.52
C LEU A 22 6.72 9.32 -7.83
N GLN A 23 7.69 8.66 -8.45
CA GLN A 23 8.99 9.24 -8.82
C GLN A 23 8.97 9.96 -10.18
N SER A 24 7.88 9.87 -10.94
CA SER A 24 7.78 10.48 -12.27
C SER A 24 7.77 12.02 -12.26
N GLY A 25 7.43 12.63 -11.12
CA GLY A 25 7.22 14.08 -11.00
C GLY A 25 5.89 14.56 -11.60
N GLU A 26 5.08 13.66 -12.14
CA GLU A 26 3.76 13.98 -12.67
C GLU A 26 2.73 14.18 -11.56
N LEU A 27 1.74 15.04 -11.80
CA LEU A 27 0.64 15.24 -10.87
C LEU A 27 -0.27 14.01 -10.85
N LEU A 28 -0.36 13.37 -9.69
CA LEU A 28 -1.23 12.23 -9.46
C LEU A 28 -2.48 12.64 -8.70
N TRP A 29 -3.65 12.23 -9.19
CA TRP A 29 -4.93 12.41 -8.53
C TRP A 29 -5.37 11.11 -7.88
N GLY A 30 -5.88 11.19 -6.68
CA GLY A 30 -6.38 10.02 -5.96
C GLY A 30 -7.52 10.33 -5.02
N THR A 31 -8.11 9.29 -4.47
CA THR A 31 -9.18 9.39 -3.49
C THR A 31 -8.95 8.42 -2.34
N ALA A 32 -9.53 8.72 -1.18
CA ALA A 32 -9.42 7.89 0.01
C ALA A 32 -10.65 6.99 0.17
N CYS A 33 -10.43 5.69 0.31
CA CYS A 33 -11.41 4.72 0.74
C CYS A 33 -11.32 4.53 2.26
N ARG A 34 -12.16 5.27 2.99
CA ARG A 34 -12.23 5.22 4.46
C ARG A 34 -13.39 4.36 4.98
N ILE A 35 -14.29 3.96 4.09
CA ILE A 35 -15.41 3.06 4.39
C ILE A 35 -14.95 1.65 4.02
N PRO A 36 -14.81 0.73 5.00
CA PRO A 36 -14.32 -0.62 4.74
C PRO A 36 -15.45 -1.51 4.20
N HIS A 37 -15.92 -1.19 3.01
CA HIS A 37 -16.99 -1.90 2.32
C HIS A 37 -16.67 -2.03 0.83
N GLU A 38 -16.86 -3.22 0.28
CA GLU A 38 -16.53 -3.53 -1.12
C GLU A 38 -17.27 -2.63 -2.12
N GLU A 39 -18.53 -2.30 -1.84
CA GLU A 39 -19.32 -1.43 -2.70
C GLU A 39 -18.76 0.00 -2.73
N ALA A 40 -18.27 0.51 -1.59
CA ALA A 40 -17.59 1.80 -1.57
C ALA A 40 -16.31 1.77 -2.41
N ALA A 41 -15.51 0.71 -2.27
CA ALA A 41 -14.32 0.51 -3.09
C ALA A 41 -14.64 0.40 -4.59
N ARG A 42 -15.74 -0.29 -4.94
CA ARG A 42 -16.23 -0.43 -6.31
C ARG A 42 -16.61 0.92 -6.92
N ILE A 43 -17.39 1.73 -6.20
CA ILE A 43 -17.77 3.07 -6.64
C ILE A 43 -16.53 3.94 -6.85
N ILE A 44 -15.60 3.93 -5.89
CA ILE A 44 -14.34 4.68 -5.99
C ILE A 44 -13.56 4.26 -7.23
N ALA A 45 -13.48 2.96 -7.51
CA ALA A 45 -12.72 2.42 -8.63
C ALA A 45 -13.26 2.80 -10.03
N THR A 46 -14.46 3.38 -10.11
CA THR A 46 -15.01 3.93 -11.38
C THR A 46 -14.56 5.36 -11.64
N LEU A 47 -13.92 6.03 -10.67
CA LEU A 47 -13.46 7.40 -10.83
C LEU A 47 -12.20 7.47 -11.70
N PRO A 48 -11.98 8.55 -12.46
CA PRO A 48 -10.79 8.72 -13.29
C PRO A 48 -9.58 9.17 -12.45
N HIS A 49 -9.27 8.44 -11.39
CA HIS A 49 -8.15 8.72 -10.49
C HIS A 49 -7.01 7.72 -10.70
N HIS A 50 -5.78 8.14 -10.40
CA HIS A 50 -4.59 7.32 -10.55
C HIS A 50 -4.42 6.32 -9.41
N PHE A 51 -4.89 6.67 -8.19
CA PHE A 51 -4.75 5.81 -7.02
C PHE A 51 -5.95 5.87 -6.09
N CYS A 52 -6.12 4.80 -5.31
CA CYS A 52 -7.05 4.70 -4.19
C CYS A 52 -6.26 4.48 -2.90
N PHE A 53 -6.38 5.42 -1.97
CA PHE A 53 -5.80 5.32 -0.63
C PHE A 53 -6.75 4.58 0.30
N ILE A 54 -6.46 3.32 0.61
CA ILE A 54 -7.24 2.50 1.55
C ILE A 54 -6.70 2.76 2.96
N ASP A 55 -7.52 3.40 3.79
CA ASP A 55 -7.14 3.78 5.14
C ASP A 55 -7.54 2.73 6.17
N ALA A 56 -6.63 1.78 6.44
CA ALA A 56 -6.87 0.73 7.42
C ALA A 56 -6.83 1.24 8.88
N VAL A 57 -6.23 2.39 9.13
CA VAL A 57 -6.19 3.02 10.47
C VAL A 57 -7.54 3.63 10.83
N SER A 58 -8.09 4.46 9.95
CA SER A 58 -9.38 5.12 10.20
C SER A 58 -10.55 4.15 10.23
N ALA A 59 -10.49 3.07 9.47
CA ALA A 59 -11.49 2.01 9.52
C ALA A 59 -11.61 1.39 10.93
N LEU A 60 -10.49 1.13 11.60
CA LEU A 60 -10.46 0.64 12.97
C LEU A 60 -11.04 1.65 13.98
N LEU A 61 -10.76 2.94 13.80
CA LEU A 61 -11.24 3.99 14.71
C LEU A 61 -12.75 4.22 14.57
N SER A 62 -13.29 4.16 13.35
CA SER A 62 -14.73 4.35 13.10
C SER A 62 -15.58 3.28 13.78
N PHE A 63 -15.10 2.04 13.83
CA PHE A 63 -15.81 0.96 14.51
C PHE A 63 -15.75 1.08 16.04
N LYS A 64 -14.62 1.50 16.60
CA LYS A 64 -14.51 1.72 18.06
C LYS A 64 -15.39 2.85 18.57
N SER A 65 -15.65 3.88 17.78
CA SER A 65 -16.54 4.99 18.18
C SER A 65 -18.03 4.64 18.07
N CYS A 66 -18.44 3.74 17.18
CA CYS A 66 -19.81 3.25 17.12
C CYS A 66 -20.17 2.31 18.28
N GLU A 67 -19.20 1.65 18.90
CA GLU A 67 -19.42 0.76 20.05
C GLU A 67 -19.93 1.48 21.29
N LYS A 68 -19.67 2.78 21.44
CA LYS A 68 -20.06 3.54 22.64
C LYS A 68 -21.51 4.03 22.67
N LEU A 69 -22.25 3.94 21.56
CA LEU A 69 -23.57 4.59 21.47
C LEU A 69 -24.78 3.80 21.98
N ASN A 70 -24.70 2.47 22.22
CA ASN A 70 -25.88 1.69 22.62
C ASN A 70 -25.64 0.53 23.60
N GLY A 71 -24.56 0.46 24.34
CA GLY A 71 -24.38 -0.52 25.41
C GLY A 71 -24.43 -2.02 25.02
N LYS A 72 -24.61 -2.31 23.75
CA LYS A 72 -24.50 -3.65 23.16
C LYS A 72 -23.55 -3.58 21.97
N VAL A 73 -22.28 -3.92 22.24
CA VAL A 73 -21.25 -4.10 21.25
C VAL A 73 -21.66 -5.24 20.32
N LYS A 74 -22.15 -4.94 19.12
CA LYS A 74 -22.00 -5.90 18.02
C LYS A 74 -20.60 -5.65 17.48
N GLU A 75 -19.71 -6.59 17.73
CA GLU A 75 -18.39 -6.65 17.12
C GLU A 75 -18.55 -6.68 15.60
N HIS A 76 -18.60 -5.52 14.97
CA HIS A 76 -18.28 -5.43 13.57
C HIS A 76 -16.77 -5.63 13.49
N ALA A 77 -16.38 -6.73 12.87
CA ALA A 77 -14.97 -7.13 12.77
C ALA A 77 -14.12 -5.93 12.30
N PRO A 78 -12.99 -5.64 12.98
CA PRO A 78 -12.04 -4.67 12.49
C PRO A 78 -11.64 -5.04 11.06
N LEU A 79 -11.09 -4.09 10.30
CA LEU A 79 -10.57 -4.37 8.97
C LEU A 79 -9.57 -5.52 9.07
N ASN A 80 -10.05 -6.73 8.81
CA ASN A 80 -9.23 -7.92 8.85
C ASN A 80 -8.51 -8.12 7.51
N ALA A 81 -7.55 -9.02 7.50
CA ALA A 81 -6.76 -9.31 6.30
C ALA A 81 -7.60 -9.71 5.09
N THR A 82 -8.70 -10.44 5.30
CA THR A 82 -9.61 -10.88 4.23
C THR A 82 -10.33 -9.71 3.59
N LEU A 83 -10.93 -8.83 4.40
CA LEU A 83 -11.61 -7.64 3.89
C LEU A 83 -10.63 -6.69 3.22
N LEU A 84 -9.44 -6.48 3.82
CA LEU A 84 -8.39 -5.66 3.19
C LEU A 84 -8.01 -6.19 1.80
N ALA A 85 -7.78 -7.49 1.68
CA ALA A 85 -7.47 -8.12 0.40
C ALA A 85 -8.61 -7.99 -0.60
N SER A 86 -9.86 -8.10 -0.14
CA SER A 86 -11.04 -7.92 -0.97
C SER A 86 -11.17 -6.49 -1.49
N LEU A 87 -10.95 -5.47 -0.64
CA LEU A 87 -10.98 -4.06 -1.05
C LEU A 87 -9.91 -3.76 -2.11
N ILE A 88 -8.67 -4.23 -1.88
CA ILE A 88 -7.57 -4.06 -2.83
C ILE A 88 -7.92 -4.65 -4.18
N LYS A 89 -8.38 -5.89 -4.20
CA LYS A 89 -8.79 -6.59 -5.44
C LYS A 89 -9.98 -5.92 -6.11
N THR A 90 -10.96 -5.46 -5.34
CA THR A 90 -12.11 -4.75 -5.88
C THR A 90 -11.68 -3.50 -6.63
N VAL A 91 -10.76 -2.70 -6.05
CA VAL A 91 -10.20 -1.53 -6.75
C VAL A 91 -9.50 -1.94 -8.05
N GLN A 92 -8.60 -2.91 -7.98
CA GLN A 92 -7.82 -3.36 -9.15
C GLN A 92 -8.71 -3.89 -10.28
N TYR A 93 -9.61 -4.82 -9.97
CA TYR A 93 -10.45 -5.47 -10.98
C TYR A 93 -11.49 -4.51 -11.55
N THR A 94 -12.13 -3.68 -10.73
CA THR A 94 -13.15 -2.73 -11.20
C THR A 94 -12.53 -1.65 -12.08
N SER A 95 -11.34 -1.16 -11.74
CA SER A 95 -10.63 -0.16 -12.55
C SER A 95 -9.85 -0.77 -13.72
N ASN A 96 -9.88 -2.09 -13.89
CA ASN A 96 -9.03 -2.82 -14.85
C ASN A 96 -7.54 -2.45 -14.73
N GLY A 97 -7.06 -2.27 -13.50
CA GLY A 97 -5.67 -1.93 -13.18
C GLY A 97 -5.28 -0.47 -13.43
N SER A 98 -6.20 0.39 -13.86
CA SER A 98 -5.90 1.81 -14.09
C SER A 98 -5.77 2.62 -12.80
N MET A 99 -6.38 2.17 -11.70
CA MET A 99 -6.29 2.79 -10.38
C MET A 99 -5.45 1.91 -9.45
N VAL A 100 -4.41 2.48 -8.86
CA VAL A 100 -3.50 1.78 -7.95
C VAL A 100 -4.05 1.81 -6.53
N PRO A 101 -4.40 0.67 -5.91
CA PRO A 101 -4.67 0.63 -4.49
C PRO A 101 -3.36 0.70 -3.71
N TYR A 102 -3.27 1.58 -2.71
CA TYR A 102 -2.21 1.56 -1.70
C TYR A 102 -2.82 1.75 -0.31
N VAL A 103 -2.14 1.25 0.73
CA VAL A 103 -2.76 1.02 2.03
C VAL A 103 -1.99 1.68 3.14
N ARG A 104 -2.68 2.44 4.00
CA ARG A 104 -2.11 2.87 5.28
C ARG A 104 -2.32 1.77 6.31
N ILE A 105 -1.19 1.23 6.79
CA ILE A 105 -1.16 0.11 7.74
C ILE A 105 -1.13 0.66 9.17
N PRO A 106 -2.00 0.18 10.08
CA PRO A 106 -1.92 0.54 11.50
C PRO A 106 -0.58 0.16 12.10
N GLU A 107 -0.06 0.99 12.99
CA GLU A 107 1.29 0.84 13.57
C GLU A 107 1.53 -0.55 14.18
N HIS A 108 0.52 -1.09 14.87
CA HIS A 108 0.62 -2.38 15.57
C HIS A 108 0.15 -3.59 14.76
N SER A 109 -0.09 -3.42 13.46
CA SER A 109 -0.63 -4.48 12.57
C SER A 109 0.34 -4.80 11.43
N SER A 110 1.59 -5.08 11.79
CA SER A 110 2.66 -5.36 10.80
C SER A 110 2.38 -6.58 9.92
N ASP A 111 1.56 -7.52 10.37
CA ASP A 111 1.07 -8.66 9.59
C ASP A 111 0.26 -8.22 8.36
N LEU A 112 -0.51 -7.12 8.46
CA LEU A 112 -1.29 -6.58 7.36
C LEU A 112 -0.43 -6.12 6.18
N VAL A 113 0.85 -5.81 6.39
CA VAL A 113 1.80 -5.48 5.32
C VAL A 113 1.87 -6.60 4.28
N ASN A 114 2.05 -7.84 4.74
CA ASN A 114 2.12 -8.99 3.85
C ASN A 114 0.78 -9.23 3.14
N TYR A 115 -0.33 -9.13 3.85
CA TYR A 115 -1.66 -9.32 3.25
C TYR A 115 -1.97 -8.27 2.19
N ALA A 116 -1.67 -6.98 2.46
CA ALA A 116 -1.88 -5.89 1.50
C ALA A 116 -1.05 -6.11 0.23
N LEU A 117 0.25 -6.33 0.38
CA LEU A 117 1.14 -6.52 -0.75
C LEU A 117 0.83 -7.81 -1.53
N ASN A 118 0.48 -8.92 -0.85
CA ASN A 118 0.08 -10.17 -1.51
C ASN A 118 -1.26 -10.03 -2.26
N ALA A 119 -2.14 -9.15 -1.80
CA ALA A 119 -3.39 -8.86 -2.51
C ALA A 119 -3.18 -7.98 -3.76
N GLY A 120 -1.96 -7.40 -3.92
CA GLY A 120 -1.60 -6.59 -5.09
C GLY A 120 -1.61 -5.09 -4.83
N ALA A 121 -1.58 -4.63 -3.57
CA ALA A 121 -1.39 -3.21 -3.30
C ALA A 121 -0.09 -2.70 -3.95
N GLY A 122 -0.16 -1.58 -4.65
CA GLY A 122 1.01 -0.95 -5.27
C GLY A 122 1.93 -0.28 -4.25
N GLY A 123 1.46 -0.08 -3.02
CA GLY A 123 2.27 0.48 -1.95
C GLY A 123 1.61 0.40 -0.58
N ILE A 124 2.41 0.72 0.42
CA ILE A 124 2.00 0.77 1.83
C ILE A 124 2.52 2.04 2.48
N VAL A 125 1.77 2.55 3.45
CA VAL A 125 2.11 3.72 4.26
C VAL A 125 2.13 3.34 5.72
N ARG A 126 3.18 3.71 6.45
CA ARG A 126 3.24 3.63 7.91
C ARG A 126 3.03 5.01 8.51
N PRO A 127 2.03 5.20 9.39
CA PRO A 127 1.86 6.43 10.16
C PRO A 127 2.93 6.55 11.25
N HIS A 128 3.09 7.78 11.77
CA HIS A 128 3.90 8.11 12.95
C HIS A 128 5.36 7.62 12.90
N VAL A 129 6.01 7.73 11.75
CA VAL A 129 7.43 7.39 11.65
C VAL A 129 8.28 8.53 12.18
N GLN A 130 9.03 8.26 13.25
CA GLN A 130 9.81 9.25 14.00
C GLN A 130 11.31 9.14 13.76
N ASN A 131 11.80 7.96 13.37
CA ASN A 131 13.23 7.72 13.25
C ASN A 131 13.58 6.71 12.14
N VAL A 132 14.86 6.68 11.80
CA VAL A 132 15.43 5.82 10.76
C VAL A 132 15.21 4.33 11.03
N GLN A 133 15.25 3.91 12.31
CA GLN A 133 15.08 2.50 12.63
C GLN A 133 13.65 2.02 12.32
N GLN A 134 12.65 2.82 12.66
CA GLN A 134 11.25 2.51 12.30
C GLN A 134 11.05 2.44 10.79
N ALA A 135 11.68 3.34 10.04
CA ALA A 135 11.62 3.32 8.58
C ALA A 135 12.30 2.06 8.00
N ARG A 136 13.50 1.70 8.51
CA ARG A 136 14.20 0.46 8.11
C ARG A 136 13.38 -0.79 8.41
N ASP A 137 12.80 -0.88 9.59
CA ASP A 137 11.97 -2.01 9.98
C ASP A 137 10.75 -2.15 9.08
N PHE A 138 10.14 -1.03 8.70
CA PHE A 138 9.00 -1.03 7.79
C PHE A 138 9.38 -1.45 6.36
N VAL A 139 10.50 -0.94 5.83
CA VAL A 139 11.05 -1.41 4.54
C VAL A 139 11.36 -2.90 4.60
N ARG A 140 11.96 -3.38 5.69
CA ARG A 140 12.30 -4.80 5.87
C ARG A 140 11.06 -5.70 5.83
N LEU A 141 9.93 -5.26 6.38
CA LEU A 141 8.67 -6.00 6.31
C LEU A 141 8.08 -6.03 4.90
N ALA A 142 8.32 -4.98 4.11
CA ALA A 142 7.72 -4.81 2.79
C ALA A 142 8.49 -5.47 1.65
N LYS A 143 9.80 -5.60 1.79
CA LYS A 143 10.71 -6.04 0.71
C LYS A 143 11.19 -7.48 0.92
N PHE A 144 11.34 -8.19 -0.19
CA PHE A 144 11.97 -9.52 -0.20
C PHE A 144 13.49 -9.41 -0.06
N PRO A 145 14.18 -10.48 0.37
CA PRO A 145 15.63 -10.52 0.35
C PRO A 145 16.20 -10.18 -1.05
N PRO A 146 17.37 -9.52 -1.14
CA PRO A 146 18.24 -9.10 -0.02
C PRO A 146 17.83 -7.75 0.60
N LEU A 147 16.84 -7.04 0.06
CA LEU A 147 16.42 -5.70 0.52
C LEU A 147 15.64 -5.72 1.82
N GLY A 148 15.02 -6.83 2.15
CA GLY A 148 14.18 -6.99 3.34
C GLY A 148 14.07 -8.43 3.81
N GLY A 149 13.08 -8.68 4.69
CA GLY A 149 12.81 -9.98 5.29
C GLY A 149 11.39 -10.49 5.06
N ARG A 150 10.69 -9.96 4.04
CA ARG A 150 9.33 -10.39 3.70
C ARG A 150 9.32 -11.88 3.35
N SER A 151 8.38 -12.61 3.93
CA SER A 151 8.17 -14.04 3.60
C SER A 151 7.70 -14.20 2.17
N TYR A 152 8.19 -15.23 1.51
CA TYR A 152 7.75 -15.60 0.17
C TYR A 152 6.29 -16.07 0.22
N PRO A 153 5.39 -15.44 -0.56
CA PRO A 153 4.03 -15.93 -0.68
C PRO A 153 4.00 -17.23 -1.48
N PRO A 154 2.92 -18.02 -1.38
CA PRO A 154 2.72 -19.17 -2.24
C PRO A 154 2.87 -18.79 -3.72
N MET A 155 3.56 -19.61 -4.50
CA MET A 155 3.80 -19.36 -5.93
C MET A 155 2.53 -19.09 -6.74
N ALA A 156 1.38 -19.65 -6.30
CA ALA A 156 0.08 -19.40 -6.91
C ALA A 156 -0.34 -17.92 -6.90
N LEU A 157 0.22 -17.10 -6.01
CA LEU A 157 -0.08 -15.65 -5.95
C LEU A 157 0.69 -14.84 -6.99
N PHE A 158 1.73 -15.40 -7.60
CA PHE A 158 2.53 -14.69 -8.61
C PHE A 158 1.93 -14.76 -10.02
N GLY A 159 0.92 -15.61 -10.23
CA GLY A 159 0.40 -15.88 -11.56
C GLY A 159 1.43 -16.59 -12.48
N ARG A 160 0.94 -17.29 -13.49
CA ARG A 160 1.81 -17.97 -14.48
C ARG A 160 2.53 -17.02 -15.41
N GLN A 161 2.17 -15.74 -15.41
CA GLN A 161 2.57 -14.77 -16.42
C GLN A 161 3.39 -13.61 -15.88
N THR A 162 3.94 -13.71 -14.65
CA THR A 162 4.87 -12.70 -14.17
C THR A 162 6.05 -12.62 -15.13
N ARG A 163 5.97 -11.66 -16.06
CA ARG A 163 7.02 -11.43 -17.03
C ARG A 163 8.16 -10.70 -16.35
N THR A 164 9.31 -11.33 -16.35
CA THR A 164 10.54 -10.71 -15.84
C THR A 164 11.51 -10.49 -17.01
N ALA A 165 12.23 -9.39 -16.99
CA ALA A 165 13.34 -9.20 -17.90
C ALA A 165 14.44 -10.26 -17.62
N LYS A 166 15.25 -10.58 -18.64
CA LYS A 166 16.34 -11.55 -18.52
C LYS A 166 17.25 -11.20 -17.33
N GLY A 167 17.50 -12.15 -16.46
CA GLY A 167 18.34 -11.98 -15.27
C GLY A 167 17.64 -11.38 -14.04
N ARG A 168 16.33 -11.13 -14.11
CA ARG A 168 15.52 -10.65 -12.97
C ARG A 168 14.60 -11.74 -12.46
N THR A 169 14.38 -11.75 -11.17
CA THR A 169 13.39 -12.60 -10.52
C THR A 169 12.06 -11.88 -10.36
N VAL A 170 11.00 -12.62 -10.07
CA VAL A 170 9.70 -12.06 -9.68
C VAL A 170 9.84 -11.15 -8.45
N TYR A 171 10.68 -11.53 -7.51
CA TYR A 171 10.94 -10.77 -6.28
C TYR A 171 11.59 -9.43 -6.54
N ASP A 172 12.48 -9.35 -7.55
CA ASP A 172 13.10 -8.08 -7.97
C ASP A 172 12.02 -7.11 -8.50
N VAL A 173 11.08 -7.62 -9.30
CA VAL A 173 9.97 -6.82 -9.84
C VAL A 173 9.08 -6.32 -8.71
N TRP A 174 8.72 -7.19 -7.77
CA TRP A 174 7.88 -6.79 -6.63
C TRP A 174 8.59 -5.80 -5.71
N ASN A 175 9.89 -5.99 -5.48
CA ASN A 175 10.69 -5.05 -4.70
C ASN A 175 10.76 -3.67 -5.36
N GLU A 176 10.82 -3.62 -6.68
CA GLU A 176 10.88 -2.38 -7.44
C GLU A 176 9.51 -1.67 -7.47
N HIS A 177 8.44 -2.41 -7.72
CA HIS A 177 7.12 -1.83 -7.95
C HIS A 177 6.46 -1.32 -6.67
N ALA A 178 6.59 -2.05 -5.56
CA ALA A 178 5.93 -1.70 -4.32
C ALA A 178 6.54 -0.43 -3.70
N ALA A 179 5.72 0.60 -3.56
CA ALA A 179 6.07 1.82 -2.85
C ALA A 179 6.01 1.61 -1.34
N VAL A 180 7.01 2.10 -0.60
CA VAL A 180 7.03 2.13 0.86
C VAL A 180 7.15 3.57 1.30
N LEU A 181 6.10 4.08 1.95
CA LEU A 181 5.99 5.48 2.36
C LEU A 181 5.99 5.57 3.88
N CYS A 182 6.67 6.58 4.40
CA CYS A 182 6.66 6.94 5.81
C CYS A 182 5.90 8.24 6.00
N GLN A 183 4.88 8.24 6.85
CA GLN A 183 4.12 9.42 7.19
C GLN A 183 4.76 10.09 8.40
N ILE A 184 5.14 11.36 8.24
CA ILE A 184 5.79 12.18 9.27
C ILE A 184 4.72 13.10 9.86
N GLU A 185 4.42 12.90 11.14
CA GLU A 185 3.24 13.51 11.78
C GLU A 185 3.57 14.21 13.12
N ASP A 186 4.85 14.24 13.52
CA ASP A 186 5.29 14.90 14.74
C ASP A 186 6.65 15.57 14.60
N VAL A 187 7.03 16.32 15.65
CA VAL A 187 8.26 17.11 15.68
C VAL A 187 9.51 16.24 15.59
N GLU A 188 9.49 15.04 16.18
CA GLU A 188 10.63 14.14 16.16
C GLU A 188 10.85 13.56 14.77
N GLY A 189 9.78 13.16 14.10
CA GLY A 189 9.82 12.72 12.70
C GLY A 189 10.35 13.82 11.77
N VAL A 190 9.94 15.06 11.97
CA VAL A 190 10.44 16.21 11.17
C VAL A 190 11.95 16.41 11.38
N LYS A 191 12.46 16.31 12.61
CA LYS A 191 13.92 16.41 12.86
C LYS A 191 14.72 15.34 12.11
N ASN A 192 14.16 14.14 11.99
CA ASN A 192 14.85 12.97 11.43
C ASN A 192 14.48 12.73 9.93
N VAL A 193 13.70 13.63 9.31
CA VAL A 193 13.12 13.40 7.98
C VAL A 193 14.17 13.12 6.90
N HIS A 194 15.30 13.81 6.92
CA HIS A 194 16.38 13.58 5.95
C HIS A 194 16.94 12.17 6.03
N ASP A 195 17.18 11.69 7.22
CA ASP A 195 17.72 10.35 7.44
C ASP A 195 16.69 9.27 7.13
N ILE A 196 15.41 9.51 7.46
CA ILE A 196 14.30 8.65 7.10
C ILE A 196 14.18 8.53 5.58
N ALA A 197 14.27 9.64 4.85
CA ALA A 197 14.17 9.66 3.38
C ALA A 197 15.34 8.97 2.67
N GLN A 198 16.49 8.77 3.35
CA GLN A 198 17.64 8.06 2.79
C GLN A 198 17.59 6.54 2.98
N VAL A 199 16.58 6.01 3.68
CA VAL A 199 16.48 4.56 3.90
C VAL A 199 16.29 3.83 2.56
N PRO A 200 17.22 2.90 2.20
CA PRO A 200 17.14 2.18 0.95
C PRO A 200 15.85 1.35 0.86
N GLY A 201 15.20 1.35 -0.30
CA GLY A 201 13.96 0.61 -0.53
C GLY A 201 12.68 1.39 -0.23
N GLY A 202 12.77 2.49 0.52
CA GLY A 202 11.71 3.49 0.62
C GLY A 202 11.60 4.35 -0.63
N ILE A 203 10.62 5.24 -0.68
CA ILE A 203 10.57 6.31 -1.67
C ILE A 203 11.47 7.43 -1.16
N SER A 204 12.52 7.71 -1.91
CA SER A 204 13.45 8.81 -1.67
C SER A 204 13.20 9.94 -2.68
N GLY A 205 13.33 11.18 -2.23
CA GLY A 205 13.15 12.36 -3.07
C GLY A 205 12.15 13.37 -2.46
N PRO A 206 11.99 14.55 -3.08
CA PRO A 206 11.15 15.62 -2.56
C PRO A 206 9.66 15.27 -2.45
N HIS A 207 9.23 14.17 -3.05
CA HIS A 207 7.86 13.66 -3.00
C HIS A 207 7.66 12.53 -1.98
N ALA A 208 8.69 12.17 -1.22
CA ALA A 208 8.65 11.06 -0.26
C ALA A 208 8.05 11.44 1.10
N ILE A 209 7.78 12.71 1.29
CA ILE A 209 7.32 13.28 2.57
C ILE A 209 5.93 13.84 2.33
N GLN A 210 4.94 13.20 2.90
CA GLN A 210 3.57 13.70 3.02
C GLN A 210 3.27 14.09 4.45
#